data_7dcafcd20b9ae890737e9cfa89891525
#
_entry.id   7dcafcd20b9ae890737e9cfa89891525
#
_cell.length_a   1.000
_cell.length_b   1.000
_cell.length_c   1.000
_cell.angle_alpha   90.00
_cell.angle_beta   90.00
_cell.angle_gamma   90.00
#
_symmetry.space_group_name_H-M   'P 1'
#
loop_
_entity.id
_entity.type
_entity.pdbx_description
1 polymer ?
#
loop_
_entity_poly.entity_id
_entity_poly.type
_entity_poly.pdbx_seq_one_letter_code
_entity_poly.pdbx_strand_id
1 'polypeptide(L)'
;MCPLPAAAADVVPGAPVEVATTGTGWEQDGLALTVLWPDSAEAAERASAAERGSGEGDAANDCSIALEARWADGTRLVTLGDLEPAAQEQLAATEPGPADIVKVAHHGSRFQHAPLYEQLDPDLALVPVGRENTFGHPTDELLDLVRGTGAQVLRTDVHGTVVLPTGEDAAPRSVAPAR
;
A
#
# COMPACT_ATOMS: atom_id res chain seq x y z
N MET A 1 17.55 5.41 -10.38
CA MET A 1 16.82 6.70 -10.38
C MET A 1 15.35 6.34 -10.52
N CYS A 2 14.57 6.62 -9.49
CA CYS A 2 13.12 6.51 -9.60
C CYS A 2 12.68 7.47 -10.70
N PRO A 3 12.21 6.98 -11.85
CA PRO A 3 11.83 7.87 -12.92
C PRO A 3 10.62 8.69 -12.45
N LEU A 4 10.80 10.00 -12.34
CA LEU A 4 9.64 10.87 -12.39
C LEU A 4 8.96 10.58 -13.73
N PRO A 5 7.72 10.11 -13.74
CA PRO A 5 7.09 9.82 -15.01
C PRO A 5 6.93 11.12 -15.78
N ALA A 6 7.69 11.28 -16.85
CA ALA A 6 7.38 12.30 -17.87
C ALA A 6 5.89 12.20 -18.29
N ALA A 7 5.31 11.00 -18.16
CA ALA A 7 3.91 10.71 -18.40
C ALA A 7 2.92 11.42 -17.42
N ALA A 8 3.31 11.82 -16.22
CA ALA A 8 2.37 12.49 -15.31
C ALA A 8 1.94 13.88 -15.84
N ALA A 9 2.84 14.58 -16.53
CA ALA A 9 2.53 15.85 -17.17
C ALA A 9 1.58 15.71 -18.38
N ASP A 10 1.50 14.52 -18.97
CA ASP A 10 0.63 14.22 -20.12
C ASP A 10 -0.79 13.84 -19.70
N VAL A 11 -0.98 13.36 -18.44
CA VAL A 11 -2.30 12.93 -17.95
C VAL A 11 -3.25 14.13 -17.73
N VAL A 12 -2.72 15.23 -17.20
CA VAL A 12 -3.47 16.48 -17.03
C VAL A 12 -2.60 17.63 -17.52
N PRO A 13 -2.73 18.05 -18.78
CA PRO A 13 -1.93 19.14 -19.32
C PRO A 13 -2.04 20.42 -18.51
N GLY A 14 -0.91 20.93 -18.03
CA GLY A 14 -0.83 22.17 -17.26
C GLY A 14 -1.05 22.00 -15.76
N ALA A 15 -1.31 20.79 -15.25
CA ALA A 15 -1.29 20.54 -13.83
C ALA A 15 0.16 20.57 -13.29
N PRO A 16 0.40 21.21 -12.13
CA PRO A 16 1.71 21.12 -11.48
C PRO A 16 1.99 19.67 -11.07
N VAL A 17 3.21 19.21 -11.33
CA VAL A 17 3.69 17.89 -10.88
C VAL A 17 4.70 18.14 -9.76
N GLU A 18 4.43 17.57 -8.61
CA GLU A 18 5.31 17.66 -7.45
C GLU A 18 5.85 16.29 -7.08
N VAL A 19 7.09 16.25 -6.61
CA VAL A 19 7.68 15.04 -6.02
C VAL A 19 7.18 14.93 -4.60
N ALA A 20 6.40 13.89 -4.33
CA ALA A 20 5.89 13.61 -3.01
C ALA A 20 6.91 12.78 -2.20
N THR A 21 7.21 13.24 -0.99
CA THR A 21 8.07 12.54 -0.01
C THR A 21 7.38 12.54 1.34
N THR A 22 7.88 11.75 2.28
CA THR A 22 7.36 11.64 3.64
C THR A 22 7.01 12.99 4.24
N GLY A 23 5.80 13.11 4.79
CA GLY A 23 5.25 14.34 5.35
C GLY A 23 4.55 15.25 4.35
N THR A 24 4.67 15.01 3.03
CA THR A 24 3.81 15.68 2.06
C THR A 24 2.37 15.25 2.31
N GLY A 25 1.45 16.21 2.42
CA GLY A 25 0.07 15.90 2.76
C GLY A 25 -0.95 16.84 2.12
N TRP A 26 -2.17 16.36 2.04
CA TRP A 26 -3.34 17.09 1.54
C TRP A 26 -4.52 16.83 2.45
N GLU A 27 -5.37 17.82 2.60
CA GLU A 27 -6.62 17.68 3.35
C GLU A 27 -7.76 18.25 2.54
N GLN A 28 -8.84 17.47 2.40
CA GLN A 28 -10.06 17.91 1.74
C GLN A 28 -11.27 17.14 2.28
N ASP A 29 -12.35 17.85 2.59
CA ASP A 29 -13.66 17.31 2.96
C ASP A 29 -13.61 16.25 4.09
N GLY A 30 -12.72 16.46 5.08
CA GLY A 30 -12.54 15.56 6.21
C GLY A 30 -11.70 14.30 5.93
N LEU A 31 -11.03 14.25 4.79
CA LEU A 31 -10.02 13.27 4.45
C LEU A 31 -8.64 13.95 4.45
N ALA A 32 -7.73 13.47 5.28
CA ALA A 32 -6.33 13.83 5.25
C ALA A 32 -5.51 12.70 4.61
N LEU A 33 -4.66 13.05 3.65
CA LEU A 33 -3.69 12.15 3.02
C LEU A 33 -2.28 12.58 3.42
N THR A 34 -1.43 11.63 3.80
CA THR A 34 -0.03 11.89 4.15
C THR A 34 0.86 10.84 3.48
N VAL A 35 1.93 11.29 2.85
CA VAL A 35 2.95 10.39 2.29
C VAL A 35 3.80 9.81 3.43
N LEU A 36 3.89 8.50 3.48
CA LEU A 36 4.72 7.75 4.44
C LEU A 36 6.06 7.29 3.82
N TRP A 37 6.08 7.06 2.52
CA TRP A 37 7.24 6.66 1.73
C TRP A 37 7.13 7.22 0.29
N PRO A 38 8.24 7.57 -0.38
CA PRO A 38 9.61 7.54 0.11
C PRO A 38 9.95 8.70 1.06
N ASP A 39 10.94 8.48 1.95
CA ASP A 39 11.49 9.54 2.80
C ASP A 39 12.24 10.59 1.96
N SER A 40 12.97 10.09 0.94
CA SER A 40 13.60 10.93 -0.08
C SER A 40 13.77 10.12 -1.38
N ALA A 41 14.08 10.80 -2.48
CA ALA A 41 14.42 10.11 -3.73
C ALA A 41 15.61 9.17 -3.55
N GLU A 42 16.60 9.58 -2.76
CA GLU A 42 17.79 8.78 -2.46
C GLU A 42 17.45 7.55 -1.59
N ALA A 43 16.44 7.65 -0.70
CA ALA A 43 15.98 6.51 0.09
C ALA A 43 15.34 5.45 -0.81
N ALA A 44 14.46 5.84 -1.73
CA ALA A 44 13.86 4.96 -2.70
C ALA A 44 14.92 4.31 -3.62
N GLU A 45 15.92 5.08 -4.07
CA GLU A 45 17.02 4.55 -4.88
C GLU A 45 17.88 3.53 -4.12
N ARG A 46 18.10 3.73 -2.82
CA ARG A 46 18.85 2.77 -1.97
C ARG A 46 18.07 1.47 -1.79
N ALA A 47 16.77 1.55 -1.51
CA ALA A 47 15.92 0.37 -1.41
C ALA A 47 15.92 -0.42 -2.73
N SER A 48 15.66 0.24 -3.84
CA SER A 48 15.72 -0.36 -5.19
C SER A 48 17.08 -0.98 -5.53
N ALA A 49 18.17 -0.44 -4.99
CA ALA A 49 19.51 -1.01 -5.20
C ALA A 49 19.73 -2.29 -4.38
N ALA A 50 19.15 -2.38 -3.19
CA ALA A 50 19.23 -3.55 -2.32
C ALA A 50 18.48 -4.75 -2.95
N GLU A 51 17.32 -4.51 -3.56
CA GLU A 51 16.49 -5.57 -4.17
C GLU A 51 17.10 -6.17 -5.46
N ARG A 52 17.97 -5.45 -6.18
CA ARG A 52 18.61 -5.94 -7.43
C ARG A 52 19.38 -7.25 -7.28
N GLY A 53 19.60 -7.74 -6.08
CA GLY A 53 20.26 -9.02 -5.80
C GLY A 53 19.31 -10.17 -5.44
N SER A 54 18.03 -9.91 -5.18
CA SER A 54 17.06 -10.90 -4.69
C SER A 54 16.30 -11.65 -5.79
N GLY A 55 16.34 -11.18 -7.03
CA GLY A 55 15.87 -11.89 -8.22
C GLY A 55 14.38 -11.82 -8.53
N GLU A 56 13.55 -11.16 -7.74
CA GLU A 56 12.10 -11.06 -7.98
C GLU A 56 11.49 -9.66 -7.79
N GLY A 57 12.24 -8.66 -7.35
CA GLY A 57 11.76 -7.28 -7.24
C GLY A 57 12.09 -6.48 -8.50
N ASP A 58 11.10 -5.81 -9.07
CA ASP A 58 11.41 -4.70 -9.98
C ASP A 58 11.87 -3.51 -9.13
N ALA A 59 13.09 -3.02 -9.36
CA ALA A 59 13.63 -1.84 -8.67
C ALA A 59 12.70 -0.60 -8.78
N ALA A 60 11.75 -0.61 -9.72
CA ALA A 60 10.70 0.40 -9.84
C ALA A 60 9.65 0.31 -8.70
N ASN A 61 9.44 -0.87 -8.12
CA ASN A 61 8.44 -1.07 -7.07
C ASN A 61 8.74 -0.25 -5.82
N ASP A 62 10.02 -0.12 -5.44
CA ASP A 62 10.45 0.69 -4.30
C ASP A 62 10.31 2.21 -4.52
N CYS A 63 9.99 2.61 -5.76
CA CYS A 63 9.57 3.97 -6.09
C CYS A 63 8.07 4.20 -5.91
N SER A 64 7.32 3.18 -5.50
CA SER A 64 5.92 3.33 -5.11
C SER A 64 5.76 4.33 -3.97
N ILE A 65 4.62 5.01 -3.93
CA ILE A 65 4.28 5.87 -2.80
C ILE A 65 3.45 5.07 -1.80
N ALA A 66 3.89 4.99 -0.55
CA ALA A 66 3.03 4.57 0.55
C ALA A 66 2.31 5.80 1.11
N LEU A 67 1.00 5.65 1.33
CA LEU A 67 0.14 6.73 1.81
C LEU A 67 -0.62 6.30 3.07
N GLU A 68 -0.76 7.23 3.99
CA GLU A 68 -1.80 7.21 5.00
C GLU A 68 -3.01 8.00 4.49
N ALA A 69 -4.19 7.45 4.65
CA ALA A 69 -5.46 8.16 4.54
C ALA A 69 -6.15 8.12 5.91
N ARG A 70 -6.50 9.29 6.43
CA ARG A 70 -7.19 9.45 7.72
C ARG A 70 -8.49 10.19 7.53
N TRP A 71 -9.58 9.57 7.91
CA TRP A 71 -10.91 10.17 7.87
C TRP A 71 -11.23 10.94 9.16
N ALA A 72 -12.22 11.83 9.08
CA ALA A 72 -12.66 12.66 10.20
C ALA A 72 -13.19 11.84 11.40
N ASP A 73 -13.66 10.61 11.17
CA ASP A 73 -14.08 9.66 12.22
C ASP A 73 -12.90 8.96 12.92
N GLY A 74 -11.67 9.23 12.49
CA GLY A 74 -10.45 8.65 13.00
C GLY A 74 -9.99 7.40 12.26
N THR A 75 -10.78 6.83 11.36
CA THR A 75 -10.41 5.66 10.55
C THR A 75 -9.10 5.92 9.81
N ARG A 76 -8.15 4.99 9.93
CA ARG A 76 -6.83 5.07 9.35
C ARG A 76 -6.59 3.94 8.36
N LEU A 77 -6.31 4.28 7.10
CA LEU A 77 -5.89 3.34 6.07
C LEU A 77 -4.44 3.63 5.68
N VAL A 78 -3.64 2.59 5.57
CA VAL A 78 -2.29 2.66 5.01
C VAL A 78 -2.23 1.85 3.72
N THR A 79 -1.77 2.49 2.64
CA THR A 79 -1.49 1.81 1.37
C THR A 79 0.00 1.66 1.20
N LEU A 80 0.47 0.44 0.91
CA LEU A 80 1.90 0.15 0.79
C LEU A 80 2.41 0.16 -0.66
N GLY A 81 1.56 0.55 -1.63
CA GLY A 81 1.95 0.48 -3.05
C GLY A 81 2.40 -0.92 -3.44
N ASP A 82 3.50 -1.00 -4.15
CA ASP A 82 4.16 -2.25 -4.52
C ASP A 82 5.56 -2.36 -3.88
N LEU A 83 5.74 -1.72 -2.70
CA LEU A 83 7.00 -1.72 -1.97
C LEU A 83 7.54 -3.14 -1.73
N GLU A 84 8.82 -3.31 -2.01
CA GLU A 84 9.58 -4.53 -1.74
C GLU A 84 10.13 -4.53 -0.31
N PRO A 85 10.68 -5.65 0.20
CA PRO A 85 11.09 -5.78 1.60
C PRO A 85 12.03 -4.68 2.10
N ALA A 86 12.99 -4.21 1.27
CA ALA A 86 13.95 -3.20 1.70
C ALA A 86 13.31 -1.84 1.96
N ALA A 87 12.33 -1.43 1.14
CA ALA A 87 11.56 -0.21 1.38
C ALA A 87 10.57 -0.38 2.55
N GLN A 88 9.97 -1.56 2.67
CA GLN A 88 9.10 -1.90 3.81
C GLN A 88 9.87 -1.87 5.14
N GLU A 89 11.13 -2.35 5.18
CA GLU A 89 11.99 -2.30 6.35
C GLU A 89 12.29 -0.84 6.76
N GLN A 90 12.60 0.02 5.79
CA GLN A 90 12.84 1.43 6.06
C GLN A 90 11.57 2.14 6.54
N LEU A 91 10.41 1.81 5.97
CA LEU A 91 9.13 2.33 6.45
C LEU A 91 8.84 1.85 7.88
N ALA A 92 9.10 0.58 8.20
CA ALA A 92 8.95 0.03 9.56
C ALA A 92 9.86 0.74 10.57
N ALA A 93 11.06 1.14 10.17
CA ALA A 93 11.98 1.89 11.03
C ALA A 93 11.46 3.27 11.43
N THR A 94 10.45 3.81 10.75
CA THR A 94 9.76 5.06 11.13
C THR A 94 8.67 4.86 12.20
N GLU A 95 8.41 3.62 12.59
CA GLU A 95 7.37 3.25 13.56
C GLU A 95 5.98 3.84 13.20
N PRO A 96 5.39 3.45 12.05
CA PRO A 96 4.17 4.07 11.53
C PRO A 96 2.96 3.89 12.45
N GLY A 97 3.03 2.97 13.43
CA GLY A 97 1.95 2.67 14.36
C GLY A 97 0.74 1.98 13.72
N PRO A 98 -0.28 1.62 14.55
CA PRO A 98 -1.40 0.81 14.10
C PRO A 98 -2.31 1.53 13.10
N ALA A 99 -2.88 0.75 12.17
CA ALA A 99 -3.83 1.20 11.15
C ALA A 99 -5.05 0.27 11.13
N ASP A 100 -6.26 0.82 11.01
CA ASP A 100 -7.47 0.00 10.93
C ASP A 100 -7.49 -0.84 9.65
N ILE A 101 -6.95 -0.28 8.57
CA ILE A 101 -6.98 -0.89 7.24
C ILE A 101 -5.60 -0.81 6.59
N VAL A 102 -5.13 -1.93 6.03
CA VAL A 102 -3.91 -1.96 5.21
C VAL A 102 -4.20 -2.49 3.81
N LYS A 103 -3.88 -1.72 2.77
CA LYS A 103 -3.70 -2.28 1.43
C LYS A 103 -2.31 -2.91 1.39
N VAL A 104 -2.25 -4.24 1.26
CA VAL A 104 -0.98 -4.98 1.27
C VAL A 104 -0.05 -4.54 0.14
N ALA A 105 1.24 -4.70 0.35
CA ALA A 105 2.24 -4.41 -0.67
C ALA A 105 2.17 -5.43 -1.83
N HIS A 106 2.48 -4.96 -3.02
CA HIS A 106 2.74 -5.73 -4.24
C HIS A 106 1.72 -6.86 -4.46
N HIS A 107 0.42 -6.51 -4.39
CA HIS A 107 -0.71 -7.42 -4.63
C HIS A 107 -0.68 -8.72 -3.83
N GLY A 108 0.10 -8.78 -2.77
CA GLY A 108 0.26 -9.97 -1.96
C GLY A 108 1.38 -10.89 -2.40
N SER A 109 2.47 -10.34 -2.94
CA SER A 109 3.74 -11.04 -3.12
C SER A 109 4.20 -11.72 -1.83
N ARG A 110 4.98 -12.80 -1.93
CA ARG A 110 5.59 -13.47 -0.77
C ARG A 110 6.70 -12.65 -0.10
N PHE A 111 7.26 -11.69 -0.82
CA PHE A 111 8.34 -10.84 -0.35
C PHE A 111 7.78 -9.69 0.49
N GLN A 112 7.70 -9.93 1.79
CA GLN A 112 7.17 -8.97 2.74
C GLN A 112 8.12 -8.82 3.94
N HIS A 113 8.11 -7.64 4.56
CA HIS A 113 8.78 -7.37 5.82
C HIS A 113 7.77 -7.53 6.97
N ALA A 114 7.74 -8.70 7.59
CA ALA A 114 6.76 -9.06 8.62
C ALA A 114 6.63 -8.02 9.75
N PRO A 115 7.73 -7.44 10.29
CA PRO A 115 7.64 -6.43 11.35
C PRO A 115 6.82 -5.20 10.98
N LEU A 116 6.73 -4.82 9.70
CA LEU A 116 5.87 -3.72 9.27
C LEU A 116 4.38 -4.04 9.49
N TYR A 117 3.95 -5.25 9.12
CA TYR A 117 2.57 -5.68 9.33
C TYR A 117 2.23 -5.85 10.81
N GLU A 118 3.18 -6.32 11.63
CA GLU A 118 3.03 -6.41 13.09
C GLU A 118 2.88 -5.02 13.73
N GLN A 119 3.58 -4.01 13.24
CA GLN A 119 3.44 -2.63 13.73
C GLN A 119 2.14 -1.96 13.27
N LEU A 120 1.73 -2.25 12.03
CA LEU A 120 0.48 -1.73 11.48
C LEU A 120 -0.76 -2.40 12.11
N ASP A 121 -0.63 -3.63 12.62
CA ASP A 121 -1.63 -4.39 13.36
C ASP A 121 -3.08 -4.18 12.85
N PRO A 122 -3.36 -4.43 11.55
CA PRO A 122 -4.62 -4.02 10.94
C PRO A 122 -5.78 -4.92 11.33
N ASP A 123 -6.97 -4.33 11.48
CA ASP A 123 -8.24 -5.07 11.56
C ASP A 123 -8.63 -5.65 10.19
N LEU A 124 -8.25 -4.96 9.10
CA LEU A 124 -8.60 -5.32 7.73
C LEU A 124 -7.40 -5.23 6.80
N ALA A 125 -7.09 -6.32 6.11
CA ALA A 125 -6.12 -6.36 5.03
C ALA A 125 -6.82 -6.43 3.66
N LEU A 126 -6.56 -5.45 2.80
CA LEU A 126 -7.04 -5.38 1.43
C LEU A 126 -6.00 -5.93 0.48
N VAL A 127 -6.38 -6.91 -0.33
CA VAL A 127 -5.52 -7.52 -1.33
C VAL A 127 -6.12 -7.29 -2.72
N PRO A 128 -5.75 -6.20 -3.40
CA PRO A 128 -6.20 -5.94 -4.77
C PRO A 128 -5.44 -6.82 -5.75
N VAL A 129 -6.14 -7.77 -6.35
CA VAL A 129 -5.58 -8.72 -7.31
C VAL A 129 -6.61 -9.06 -8.36
N GLY A 130 -6.17 -9.22 -9.61
CA GLY A 130 -7.05 -9.59 -10.72
C GLY A 130 -7.48 -11.05 -10.64
N ARG A 131 -8.71 -11.35 -11.08
CA ARG A 131 -9.24 -12.72 -11.11
C ARG A 131 -8.41 -13.68 -11.98
N GLU A 132 -7.85 -13.16 -13.07
CA GLU A 132 -7.02 -13.91 -14.01
C GLU A 132 -5.52 -13.62 -13.79
N ASN A 133 -5.14 -13.35 -12.54
CA ASN A 133 -3.77 -13.07 -12.20
C ASN A 133 -2.86 -14.29 -12.47
N THR A 134 -1.80 -14.08 -13.26
CA THR A 134 -0.83 -15.12 -13.63
C THR A 134 0.47 -15.05 -12.82
N PHE A 135 0.63 -14.05 -11.93
CA PHE A 135 1.82 -13.88 -11.10
C PHE A 135 1.84 -14.75 -9.84
N GLY A 136 0.74 -15.46 -9.57
CA GLY A 136 0.61 -16.30 -8.38
C GLY A 136 0.32 -15.51 -7.09
N HIS A 137 -0.11 -14.25 -7.20
CA HIS A 137 -0.52 -13.44 -6.06
C HIS A 137 -2.03 -13.56 -5.78
N PRO A 138 -2.45 -13.39 -4.52
CA PRO A 138 -1.62 -13.34 -3.33
C PRO A 138 -1.06 -14.74 -3.02
N THR A 139 0.12 -14.77 -2.41
CA THR A 139 0.74 -16.01 -1.96
C THR A 139 0.18 -16.44 -0.59
N ASP A 140 0.30 -17.73 -0.28
CA ASP A 140 -0.14 -18.23 1.03
C ASP A 140 0.70 -17.63 2.16
N GLU A 141 1.99 -17.36 1.92
CA GLU A 141 2.90 -16.73 2.89
C GLU A 141 2.40 -15.35 3.33
N LEU A 142 1.96 -14.49 2.38
CA LEU A 142 1.37 -13.22 2.74
C LEU A 142 0.05 -13.40 3.48
N LEU A 143 -0.83 -14.30 2.97
CA LEU A 143 -2.13 -14.52 3.60
C LEU A 143 -2.00 -14.99 5.04
N ASP A 144 -1.02 -15.85 5.32
CA ASP A 144 -0.72 -16.33 6.68
C ASP A 144 -0.13 -15.21 7.54
N LEU A 145 0.75 -14.37 6.97
CA LEU A 145 1.30 -13.21 7.65
C LEU A 145 0.19 -12.27 8.14
N VAL A 146 -0.68 -11.80 7.24
CA VAL A 146 -1.72 -10.83 7.62
C VAL A 146 -2.82 -11.43 8.49
N ARG A 147 -3.13 -12.71 8.35
CA ARG A 147 -4.04 -13.41 9.28
C ARG A 147 -3.41 -13.57 10.66
N GLY A 148 -2.09 -13.70 10.72
CA GLY A 148 -1.34 -13.78 11.97
C GLY A 148 -1.45 -12.54 12.84
N THR A 149 -1.72 -11.36 12.26
CA THR A 149 -2.04 -10.13 13.01
C THR A 149 -3.49 -10.11 13.53
N GLY A 150 -4.34 -11.02 13.10
CA GLY A 150 -5.77 -11.03 13.43
C GLY A 150 -6.64 -10.38 12.37
N ALA A 151 -6.05 -9.84 11.31
CA ALA A 151 -6.77 -9.11 10.27
C ALA A 151 -7.78 -9.97 9.50
N GLN A 152 -8.96 -9.41 9.23
CA GLN A 152 -9.84 -9.90 8.18
C GLN A 152 -9.20 -9.64 6.83
N VAL A 153 -9.18 -10.64 5.93
CA VAL A 153 -8.61 -10.49 4.59
C VAL A 153 -9.69 -10.38 3.54
N LEU A 154 -9.72 -9.30 2.78
CA LEU A 154 -10.58 -9.12 1.61
C LEU A 154 -9.73 -9.04 0.33
N ARG A 155 -10.02 -9.94 -0.61
CA ARG A 155 -9.34 -10.08 -1.90
C ARG A 155 -10.28 -9.72 -3.04
N THR A 156 -9.85 -8.90 -3.99
CA THR A 156 -10.72 -8.47 -5.10
C THR A 156 -11.00 -9.57 -6.13
N ASP A 157 -10.13 -10.56 -6.27
CA ASP A 157 -10.35 -11.74 -7.14
C ASP A 157 -11.44 -12.67 -6.62
N VAL A 158 -11.66 -12.73 -5.31
CA VAL A 158 -12.66 -13.57 -4.64
C VAL A 158 -13.94 -12.78 -4.35
N HIS A 159 -13.77 -11.58 -3.75
CA HIS A 159 -14.89 -10.79 -3.22
C HIS A 159 -15.42 -9.74 -4.21
N GLY A 160 -14.72 -9.51 -5.33
CA GLY A 160 -15.07 -8.45 -6.28
C GLY A 160 -14.72 -7.05 -5.74
N THR A 161 -15.57 -6.07 -6.03
CA THR A 161 -15.38 -4.72 -5.51
C THR A 161 -15.61 -4.69 -4.00
N VAL A 162 -14.63 -4.18 -3.26
CA VAL A 162 -14.74 -3.95 -1.82
C VAL A 162 -15.11 -2.49 -1.60
N VAL A 163 -16.16 -2.26 -0.83
CA VAL A 163 -16.59 -0.93 -0.40
C VAL A 163 -16.42 -0.86 1.11
N LEU A 164 -15.69 0.14 1.55
CA LEU A 164 -15.47 0.44 2.96
C LEU A 164 -16.31 1.68 3.30
N PRO A 165 -17.50 1.50 3.88
CA PRO A 165 -18.27 2.63 4.33
C PRO A 165 -17.55 3.29 5.51
N THR A 166 -17.61 4.62 5.60
CA THR A 166 -17.12 5.39 6.75
C THR A 166 -18.25 5.62 7.76
N GLY A 167 -17.93 5.68 9.07
CA GLY A 167 -18.88 5.93 10.15
C GLY A 167 -18.93 4.80 11.19
N GLU A 168 -19.46 5.10 12.38
CA GLU A 168 -19.41 4.24 13.58
C GLU A 168 -20.04 2.83 13.45
N ASP A 169 -20.89 2.61 12.43
CA ASP A 169 -21.54 1.31 12.18
C ASP A 169 -21.11 0.65 10.86
N ALA A 170 -19.99 1.08 10.31
CA ALA A 170 -19.58 0.76 8.94
C ALA A 170 -18.79 -0.56 8.87
N ALA A 171 -19.47 -1.69 8.68
CA ALA A 171 -18.79 -2.95 8.35
C ALA A 171 -18.36 -2.98 6.86
N PRO A 172 -17.18 -3.52 6.53
CA PRO A 172 -16.75 -3.73 5.15
C PRO A 172 -17.78 -4.53 4.35
N ARG A 173 -18.06 -4.09 3.14
CA ARG A 173 -19.00 -4.78 2.24
C ARG A 173 -18.30 -5.17 0.95
N SER A 174 -18.44 -6.43 0.55
CA SER A 174 -18.08 -6.86 -0.78
C SER A 174 -19.27 -6.67 -1.73
N VAL A 175 -19.02 -6.08 -2.89
CA VAL A 175 -20.00 -6.03 -3.98
C VAL A 175 -19.58 -7.09 -4.99
N ALA A 176 -20.37 -8.15 -5.11
CA ALA A 176 -20.08 -9.19 -6.08
C ALA A 176 -20.00 -8.57 -7.50
N PRO A 177 -19.06 -9.02 -8.35
CA PRO A 177 -18.99 -8.54 -9.72
C PRO A 177 -20.30 -8.85 -10.44
N ALA A 178 -20.80 -7.90 -11.23
CA ALA A 178 -21.88 -8.17 -12.17
C ALA A 178 -21.46 -9.34 -13.08
N ARG A 179 -22.32 -10.33 -13.21
CA ARG A 179 -22.12 -11.52 -14.07
C ARG A 179 -22.16 -11.13 -15.53
#